data_63077d5fc6bd8547fbd7222bf778ad64
#
_entry.id   63077d5fc6bd8547fbd7222bf778ad64
#
_cell.length_a   1.000
_cell.length_b   1.000
_cell.length_c   1.000
_cell.angle_alpha   90.00
_cell.angle_beta   90.00
_cell.angle_gamma   90.00
#
_symmetry.space_group_name_H-M   'P 1'
#
loop_
_entity.id
_entity.type
_entity.pdbx_description
1 polymer ?
#
loop_
_entity_poly.entity_id
_entity_poly.type
_entity_poly.pdbx_seq_one_letter_code
_entity_poly.pdbx_strand_id
1 'polypeptide(L)'
;MTASHCVLLAGGLGTRLTEITEGLIPKALAEVGGVPFLHFKLLSLIQMGFTSIDILVGQHGEQIESFVASESYPGINIRCFRDGPTLLGTAGAIAAILGMLPNTFWVTYADSYVVADIETANSKFDNEDECVMVVLHNQDRVETSNVSIDSTSAQITEYVKNPPRGTHEWIDYGILRLTRKSFSSIKIDMPVDLREVILSQIANGRMRAFETNELFWDIGTPIRHDETSQEFRRRGWI
;
A
#
# COMPACT_ATOMS: atom_id res chain seq x y z
N MET A 1 -7.88 12.14 18.76
CA MET A 1 -7.39 11.26 17.66
C MET A 1 -7.13 12.13 16.45
N THR A 2 -5.89 12.27 16.02
CA THR A 2 -5.57 12.93 14.74
C THR A 2 -6.09 12.04 13.63
N ALA A 3 -6.90 12.60 12.72
CA ALA A 3 -7.46 11.87 11.58
C ALA A 3 -6.33 11.24 10.77
N SER A 4 -6.28 9.90 10.73
CA SER A 4 -5.26 9.20 9.94
C SER A 4 -5.63 9.25 8.46
N HIS A 5 -4.69 9.68 7.63
CA HIS A 5 -4.83 9.83 6.19
C HIS A 5 -4.09 8.72 5.44
N CYS A 6 -4.75 8.09 4.49
CA CYS A 6 -4.16 7.03 3.67
C CYS A 6 -4.21 7.40 2.18
N VAL A 7 -3.10 7.18 1.50
CA VAL A 7 -3.01 7.19 0.03
C VAL A 7 -3.04 5.74 -0.45
N LEU A 8 -4.01 5.42 -1.28
CA LEU A 8 -4.22 4.10 -1.86
C LEU A 8 -3.76 4.08 -3.32
N LEU A 9 -2.70 3.33 -3.60
CA LEU A 9 -2.15 3.21 -4.95
C LEU A 9 -2.93 2.18 -5.78
N ALA A 10 -3.69 2.65 -6.75
CA ALA A 10 -4.54 1.85 -7.64
C ALA A 10 -4.22 2.06 -9.13
N GLY A 11 -3.11 2.73 -9.46
CA GLY A 11 -2.72 3.07 -10.83
C GLY A 11 -1.94 1.99 -11.60
N GLY A 12 -1.69 0.81 -10.98
CA GLY A 12 -0.91 -0.25 -11.60
C GLY A 12 -1.62 -0.90 -12.81
N LEU A 13 -0.86 -1.25 -13.86
CA LEU A 13 -1.39 -1.84 -15.11
C LEU A 13 -1.97 -3.25 -14.96
N GLY A 14 -1.76 -3.93 -13.83
CA GLY A 14 -2.35 -5.25 -13.53
C GLY A 14 -1.94 -6.39 -14.46
N THR A 15 -0.85 -6.27 -15.22
CA THR A 15 -0.45 -7.20 -16.30
C THR A 15 -0.32 -8.67 -15.87
N ARG A 16 -0.01 -8.94 -14.61
CA ARG A 16 0.10 -10.31 -14.06
C ARG A 16 -1.25 -10.95 -13.73
N LEU A 17 -2.33 -10.19 -13.72
CA LEU A 17 -3.69 -10.66 -13.44
C LEU A 17 -4.60 -10.59 -14.69
N THR A 18 -4.03 -10.42 -15.88
CA THR A 18 -4.78 -10.25 -17.14
C THR A 18 -5.70 -11.44 -17.44
N GLU A 19 -5.35 -12.66 -17.00
CA GLU A 19 -6.21 -13.84 -17.14
C GLU A 19 -7.56 -13.69 -16.40
N ILE A 20 -7.61 -12.92 -15.33
CA ILE A 20 -8.82 -12.68 -14.52
C ILE A 20 -9.51 -11.38 -14.92
N THR A 21 -8.72 -10.32 -15.20
CA THR A 21 -9.26 -8.99 -15.51
C THR A 21 -9.55 -8.79 -17.00
N GLU A 22 -9.08 -9.70 -17.87
CA GLU A 22 -9.11 -9.59 -19.33
C GLU A 22 -8.52 -8.27 -19.87
N GLY A 23 -7.79 -7.55 -19.00
CA GLY A 23 -7.28 -6.20 -19.28
C GLY A 23 -8.37 -5.12 -19.39
N LEU A 24 -9.62 -5.44 -19.06
CA LEU A 24 -10.80 -4.58 -19.21
C LEU A 24 -11.17 -3.86 -17.91
N ILE A 25 -10.75 -4.40 -16.76
CA ILE A 25 -11.04 -3.83 -15.44
C ILE A 25 -9.74 -3.56 -14.66
N PRO A 26 -9.70 -2.51 -13.81
CA PRO A 26 -8.59 -2.31 -12.90
C PRO A 26 -8.42 -3.52 -11.98
N LYS A 27 -7.17 -3.90 -11.68
CA LYS A 27 -6.85 -5.02 -10.80
C LYS A 27 -7.58 -4.95 -9.45
N ALA A 28 -7.71 -3.77 -8.87
CA ALA A 28 -8.40 -3.56 -7.61
C ALA A 28 -9.90 -3.94 -7.65
N LEU A 29 -10.51 -3.98 -8.84
CA LEU A 29 -11.90 -4.40 -9.04
C LEU A 29 -12.05 -5.87 -9.43
N ALA A 30 -10.95 -6.65 -9.52
CA ALA A 30 -11.05 -8.10 -9.68
C ALA A 30 -11.86 -8.68 -8.51
N GLU A 31 -12.82 -9.55 -8.84
CA GLU A 31 -13.75 -10.08 -7.84
C GLU A 31 -13.12 -11.22 -7.04
N VAL A 32 -13.33 -11.18 -5.74
CA VAL A 32 -13.06 -12.27 -4.81
C VAL A 32 -14.41 -12.74 -4.27
N GLY A 33 -14.85 -13.93 -4.68
CA GLY A 33 -16.15 -14.44 -4.30
C GLY A 33 -17.36 -13.64 -4.79
N GLY A 34 -17.25 -12.98 -5.93
CA GLY A 34 -18.32 -12.14 -6.50
C GLY A 34 -18.37 -10.70 -5.92
N VAL A 35 -17.38 -10.31 -5.12
CA VAL A 35 -17.27 -8.96 -4.54
C VAL A 35 -15.94 -8.34 -5.00
N PRO A 36 -15.93 -7.10 -5.53
CA PRO A 36 -14.70 -6.42 -5.91
C PRO A 36 -13.70 -6.33 -4.75
N PHE A 37 -12.44 -6.68 -4.99
CA PHE A 37 -11.41 -6.70 -3.95
C PHE A 37 -11.23 -5.33 -3.26
N LEU A 38 -11.43 -4.25 -3.99
CA LEU A 38 -11.38 -2.88 -3.47
C LEU A 38 -12.36 -2.67 -2.30
N HIS A 39 -13.53 -3.35 -2.30
CA HIS A 39 -14.46 -3.29 -1.17
C HIS A 39 -13.81 -3.78 0.12
N PHE A 40 -13.19 -4.96 0.10
CA PHE A 40 -12.48 -5.50 1.27
C PHE A 40 -11.31 -4.62 1.68
N LYS A 41 -10.59 -4.07 0.70
CA LYS A 41 -9.49 -3.14 0.96
C LYS A 41 -9.96 -1.88 1.69
N LEU A 42 -11.02 -1.25 1.23
CA LEU A 42 -11.58 -0.06 1.88
C LEU A 42 -12.08 -0.38 3.29
N LEU A 43 -12.76 -1.51 3.49
CA LEU A 43 -13.19 -1.94 4.84
C LEU A 43 -11.98 -2.16 5.76
N SER A 44 -10.89 -2.76 5.28
CA SER A 44 -9.68 -2.94 6.11
C SER A 44 -9.07 -1.60 6.53
N LEU A 45 -9.03 -0.61 5.65
CA LEU A 45 -8.54 0.73 5.97
C LEU A 45 -9.43 1.43 7.00
N ILE A 46 -10.74 1.33 6.86
CA ILE A 46 -11.69 1.87 7.84
C ILE A 46 -11.49 1.20 9.21
N GLN A 47 -11.35 -0.11 9.23
CA GLN A 47 -11.08 -0.87 10.46
C GLN A 47 -9.76 -0.46 11.13
N MET A 48 -8.74 -0.12 10.36
CA MET A 48 -7.47 0.42 10.87
C MET A 48 -7.57 1.88 11.37
N GLY A 49 -8.76 2.52 11.31
CA GLY A 49 -9.00 3.86 11.83
C GLY A 49 -8.68 5.00 10.86
N PHE A 50 -8.50 4.72 9.56
CA PHE A 50 -8.39 5.79 8.57
C PHE A 50 -9.72 6.51 8.38
N THR A 51 -9.68 7.84 8.36
CA THR A 51 -10.86 8.71 8.16
C THR A 51 -10.82 9.45 6.83
N SER A 52 -9.69 9.43 6.13
CA SER A 52 -9.51 10.01 4.80
C SER A 52 -8.67 9.08 3.94
N ILE A 53 -9.15 8.77 2.73
CA ILE A 53 -8.47 7.93 1.74
C ILE A 53 -8.41 8.68 0.41
N ASP A 54 -7.21 8.87 -0.11
CA ASP A 54 -6.96 9.37 -1.45
C ASP A 54 -6.55 8.21 -2.35
N ILE A 55 -7.38 7.85 -3.31
CA ILE A 55 -7.12 6.77 -4.26
C ILE A 55 -6.46 7.34 -5.51
N LEU A 56 -5.22 6.93 -5.78
CA LEU A 56 -4.50 7.31 -6.99
C LEU A 56 -4.79 6.28 -8.08
N VAL A 57 -5.53 6.69 -9.10
CA VAL A 57 -6.02 5.82 -10.16
C VAL A 57 -5.29 6.09 -11.47
N GLY A 58 -4.98 5.02 -12.20
CA GLY A 58 -4.37 5.06 -13.52
C GLY A 58 -5.35 4.65 -14.62
N GLN A 59 -4.93 3.70 -15.46
CA GLN A 59 -5.74 3.15 -16.53
C GLN A 59 -7.06 2.59 -15.99
N HIS A 60 -8.18 2.85 -16.67
CA HIS A 60 -9.55 2.47 -16.25
C HIS A 60 -9.97 3.05 -14.89
N GLY A 61 -9.36 4.17 -14.46
CA GLY A 61 -9.67 4.82 -13.18
C GLY A 61 -11.13 5.23 -13.03
N GLU A 62 -11.85 5.51 -14.13
CA GLU A 62 -13.28 5.80 -14.15
C GLU A 62 -14.14 4.68 -13.57
N GLN A 63 -13.69 3.43 -13.67
CA GLN A 63 -14.40 2.30 -13.09
C GLN A 63 -14.24 2.28 -11.56
N ILE A 64 -13.06 2.62 -11.04
CA ILE A 64 -12.82 2.76 -9.59
C ILE A 64 -13.64 3.93 -9.04
N GLU A 65 -13.66 5.08 -9.73
CA GLU A 65 -14.47 6.23 -9.32
C GLU A 65 -15.97 5.90 -9.29
N SER A 66 -16.45 5.19 -10.32
CA SER A 66 -17.84 4.74 -10.40
C SER A 66 -18.18 3.77 -9.27
N PHE A 67 -17.29 2.81 -8.97
CA PHE A 67 -17.44 1.88 -7.86
C PHE A 67 -17.53 2.62 -6.53
N VAL A 68 -16.59 3.52 -6.23
CA VAL A 68 -16.57 4.29 -4.99
C VAL A 68 -17.83 5.17 -4.84
N ALA A 69 -18.32 5.76 -5.95
CA ALA A 69 -19.52 6.57 -5.95
C ALA A 69 -20.82 5.76 -5.75
N SER A 70 -20.83 4.49 -6.14
CA SER A 70 -22.00 3.60 -5.96
C SER A 70 -22.09 2.99 -4.57
N GLU A 71 -21.02 2.97 -3.81
CA GLU A 71 -20.92 2.39 -2.48
C GLU A 71 -21.07 3.47 -1.39
N SER A 72 -21.43 3.03 -0.20
CA SER A 72 -21.53 3.91 0.97
C SER A 72 -20.55 3.49 2.05
N TYR A 73 -19.64 4.39 2.38
CA TYR A 73 -18.66 4.23 3.45
C TYR A 73 -18.85 5.35 4.49
N PRO A 74 -19.81 5.22 5.42
CA PRO A 74 -20.15 6.30 6.35
C PRO A 74 -18.96 6.64 7.28
N GLY A 75 -18.75 7.94 7.48
CA GLY A 75 -17.72 8.44 8.39
C GLY A 75 -16.32 8.53 7.81
N ILE A 76 -16.13 8.20 6.52
CA ILE A 76 -14.86 8.30 5.82
C ILE A 76 -14.95 9.20 4.59
N ASN A 77 -13.91 10.00 4.36
CA ASN A 77 -13.77 10.81 3.15
C ASN A 77 -12.91 10.06 2.12
N ILE A 78 -13.49 9.70 0.98
CA ILE A 78 -12.78 9.02 -0.11
C ILE A 78 -12.74 9.95 -1.33
N ARG A 79 -11.53 10.18 -1.86
CA ARG A 79 -11.32 10.97 -3.08
C ARG A 79 -10.51 10.15 -4.07
N CYS A 80 -10.78 10.31 -5.37
CA CYS A 80 -9.99 9.70 -6.43
C CYS A 80 -9.20 10.78 -7.17
N PHE A 81 -7.96 10.48 -7.51
CA PHE A 81 -7.07 11.34 -8.28
C PHE A 81 -6.51 10.55 -9.45
N ARG A 82 -6.69 11.08 -10.66
CA ARG A 82 -6.17 10.45 -11.88
C ARG A 82 -4.75 10.90 -12.16
N ASP A 83 -3.90 9.98 -12.55
CA ASP A 83 -2.70 10.32 -13.31
C ASP A 83 -3.13 11.07 -14.57
N GLY A 84 -2.33 12.04 -15.00
CA GLY A 84 -2.56 12.72 -16.26
C GLY A 84 -2.40 11.76 -17.47
N PRO A 85 -2.19 12.30 -18.66
CA PRO A 85 -2.02 11.48 -19.88
C PRO A 85 -0.78 10.61 -19.86
N THR A 86 0.15 10.85 -18.93
CA THR A 86 1.37 10.07 -18.72
C THR A 86 1.38 9.48 -17.33
N LEU A 87 1.67 8.17 -17.24
CA LEU A 87 1.81 7.52 -15.95
C LEU A 87 3.02 8.11 -15.20
N LEU A 88 2.79 8.56 -13.98
CA LEU A 88 3.81 9.21 -13.15
C LEU A 88 4.64 8.22 -12.31
N GLY A 89 4.26 6.94 -12.30
CA GLY A 89 4.79 5.97 -11.36
C GLY A 89 4.26 6.22 -9.93
N THR A 90 4.52 5.29 -9.03
CA THR A 90 3.91 5.31 -7.69
C THR A 90 4.33 6.51 -6.85
N ALA A 91 5.60 6.93 -6.89
CA ALA A 91 6.06 8.12 -6.18
C ALA A 91 5.64 9.41 -6.89
N GLY A 92 5.67 9.44 -8.23
CA GLY A 92 5.26 10.61 -8.99
C GLY A 92 3.78 10.93 -8.81
N ALA A 93 2.91 9.92 -8.78
CA ALA A 93 1.48 10.08 -8.51
C ALA A 93 1.23 10.69 -7.11
N ILE A 94 1.95 10.23 -6.07
CA ILE A 94 1.87 10.82 -4.74
C ILE A 94 2.39 12.28 -4.76
N ALA A 95 3.52 12.53 -5.43
CA ALA A 95 4.11 13.86 -5.53
C ALA A 95 3.16 14.87 -6.20
N ALA A 96 2.37 14.44 -7.19
CA ALA A 96 1.39 15.29 -7.86
C ALA A 96 0.29 15.84 -6.93
N ILE A 97 -0.07 15.08 -5.87
CA ILE A 97 -1.08 15.50 -4.89
C ILE A 97 -0.46 15.93 -3.55
N LEU A 98 0.86 15.99 -3.45
CA LEU A 98 1.58 16.20 -2.19
C LEU A 98 1.14 17.47 -1.44
N GLY A 99 0.76 18.53 -2.16
CA GLY A 99 0.25 19.77 -1.57
C GLY A 99 -1.08 19.62 -0.84
N MET A 100 -1.84 18.57 -1.12
CA MET A 100 -3.14 18.27 -0.50
C MET A 100 -3.06 17.26 0.65
N LEU A 101 -1.88 16.64 0.84
CA LEU A 101 -1.65 15.64 1.90
C LEU A 101 -1.20 16.32 3.21
N PRO A 102 -1.47 15.73 4.38
CA PRO A 102 -0.87 16.17 5.65
C PRO A 102 0.65 15.96 5.65
N ASN A 103 1.35 16.49 6.66
CA ASN A 103 2.81 16.32 6.77
C ASN A 103 3.25 14.86 6.81
N THR A 104 2.48 14.02 7.50
CA THR A 104 2.65 12.56 7.54
C THR A 104 1.38 11.89 7.04
N PHE A 105 1.50 10.85 6.25
CA PHE A 105 0.40 10.08 5.69
C PHE A 105 0.84 8.63 5.46
N TRP A 106 -0.14 7.74 5.45
CA TRP A 106 0.08 6.33 5.13
C TRP A 106 -0.10 6.07 3.65
N VAL A 107 0.63 5.10 3.12
CA VAL A 107 0.55 4.66 1.72
C VAL A 107 0.40 3.16 1.70
N THR A 108 -0.50 2.63 0.87
CA THR A 108 -0.67 1.19 0.66
C THR A 108 -1.14 0.92 -0.77
N TYR A 109 -1.17 -0.35 -1.15
CA TYR A 109 -1.55 -0.79 -2.49
C TYR A 109 -2.99 -1.33 -2.51
N ALA A 110 -3.72 -1.07 -3.59
CA ALA A 110 -5.11 -1.46 -3.74
C ALA A 110 -5.32 -2.96 -4.01
N ASP A 111 -4.25 -3.69 -4.29
CA ASP A 111 -4.25 -5.12 -4.59
C ASP A 111 -3.82 -6.01 -3.42
N SER A 112 -3.60 -5.41 -2.24
CA SER A 112 -3.20 -6.14 -1.03
C SER A 112 -4.13 -5.83 0.14
N TYR A 113 -4.60 -6.86 0.83
CA TYR A 113 -5.34 -6.79 2.08
C TYR A 113 -4.34 -6.87 3.23
N VAL A 114 -4.23 -5.78 3.97
CA VAL A 114 -3.29 -5.62 5.09
C VAL A 114 -4.06 -5.16 6.33
N VAL A 115 -3.61 -5.58 7.51
CA VAL A 115 -4.14 -5.13 8.80
C VAL A 115 -2.96 -4.83 9.71
N ALA A 116 -2.87 -3.60 10.22
CA ALA A 116 -1.81 -3.16 11.12
C ALA A 116 -2.37 -2.23 12.20
N ASP A 117 -1.75 -2.22 13.35
CA ASP A 117 -2.07 -1.28 14.43
C ASP A 117 -1.43 0.09 14.17
N ILE A 118 -2.18 0.89 13.39
CA ILE A 118 -1.73 2.22 12.94
C ILE A 118 -1.61 3.20 14.11
N GLU A 119 -2.46 3.08 15.12
CA GLU A 119 -2.45 3.95 16.31
C GLU A 119 -1.17 3.73 17.11
N THR A 120 -0.84 2.47 17.40
CA THR A 120 0.41 2.12 18.08
C THR A 120 1.64 2.50 17.25
N ALA A 121 1.62 2.28 15.94
CA ALA A 121 2.72 2.69 15.06
C ALA A 121 2.95 4.21 15.09
N ASN A 122 1.89 5.02 15.03
CA ASN A 122 1.98 6.46 15.12
C ASN A 122 2.50 6.94 16.49
N SER A 123 2.08 6.29 17.57
CA SER A 123 2.51 6.63 18.93
C SER A 123 3.96 6.24 19.20
N LYS A 124 4.42 5.11 18.62
CA LYS A 124 5.80 4.63 18.78
C LYS A 124 6.81 5.48 18.02
N PHE A 125 6.41 6.00 16.87
CA PHE A 125 7.26 6.81 15.99
C PHE A 125 6.61 8.17 15.78
N ASP A 126 6.65 9.02 16.81
CA ASP A 126 6.03 10.36 16.83
C ASP A 126 6.88 11.46 16.16
N ASN A 127 8.13 11.13 15.81
CA ASN A 127 8.99 12.06 15.07
C ASN A 127 8.44 12.25 13.63
N GLU A 128 8.01 13.46 13.32
CA GLU A 128 7.44 13.84 12.01
C GLU A 128 8.44 13.75 10.85
N ASP A 129 9.74 13.64 11.11
CA ASP A 129 10.78 13.44 10.09
C ASP A 129 11.05 11.97 9.77
N GLU A 130 10.49 11.03 10.53
CA GLU A 130 10.68 9.59 10.34
C GLU A 130 9.57 8.96 9.49
N CYS A 131 9.99 8.12 8.56
CA CYS A 131 9.11 7.20 7.82
C CYS A 131 9.00 5.86 8.56
N VAL A 132 7.89 5.16 8.38
CA VAL A 132 7.66 3.84 8.99
C VAL A 132 7.27 2.85 7.90
N MET A 133 7.89 1.71 7.88
CA MET A 133 7.46 0.55 7.09
C MET A 133 6.90 -0.49 8.05
N VAL A 134 5.67 -0.93 7.84
CA VAL A 134 5.17 -2.11 8.52
C VAL A 134 5.84 -3.33 7.91
N VAL A 135 6.34 -4.23 8.76
CA VAL A 135 7.07 -5.42 8.35
C VAL A 135 6.53 -6.67 9.05
N LEU A 136 6.61 -7.79 8.36
CA LEU A 136 6.28 -9.10 8.90
C LEU A 136 7.56 -9.94 9.01
N HIS A 137 7.78 -10.59 10.16
CA HIS A 137 8.83 -11.60 10.29
C HIS A 137 8.43 -12.84 9.48
N ASN A 138 8.87 -12.89 8.25
CA ASN A 138 8.34 -13.76 7.21
C ASN A 138 9.16 -15.03 7.00
N GLN A 139 10.49 -14.95 7.02
CA GLN A 139 11.39 -16.08 6.75
C GLN A 139 11.00 -16.86 5.47
N ASP A 140 10.67 -16.14 4.41
CA ASP A 140 10.21 -16.68 3.12
C ASP A 140 8.94 -17.55 3.15
N ARG A 141 8.10 -17.42 4.18
CA ARG A 141 6.87 -18.25 4.32
C ARG A 141 5.75 -17.85 3.36
N VAL A 142 5.53 -16.57 3.16
CA VAL A 142 4.47 -16.04 2.28
C VAL A 142 5.03 -15.76 0.90
N GLU A 143 6.04 -14.88 0.85
CA GLU A 143 6.83 -14.54 -0.33
C GLU A 143 8.31 -14.43 0.06
N THR A 144 9.18 -14.12 -0.89
CA THR A 144 10.60 -13.91 -0.57
C THR A 144 10.77 -12.69 0.32
N SER A 145 11.39 -12.88 1.49
CA SER A 145 11.73 -11.81 2.42
C SER A 145 12.71 -10.83 1.78
N ASN A 146 12.57 -9.53 2.05
CA ASN A 146 13.25 -8.49 1.29
C ASN A 146 13.73 -7.29 2.13
N VAL A 147 13.61 -7.39 3.47
CA VAL A 147 13.96 -6.32 4.41
C VAL A 147 14.93 -6.83 5.46
N SER A 148 15.97 -6.04 5.76
CA SER A 148 16.85 -6.20 6.94
C SER A 148 16.63 -5.06 7.92
N ILE A 149 16.68 -5.39 9.22
CA ILE A 149 16.39 -4.47 10.32
C ILE A 149 17.52 -4.53 11.33
N ASP A 150 17.96 -3.38 11.83
CA ASP A 150 18.71 -3.30 13.08
C ASP A 150 17.74 -3.44 14.25
N SER A 151 17.78 -4.60 14.91
CA SER A 151 16.87 -4.94 16.02
C SER A 151 16.99 -4.02 17.23
N THR A 152 18.11 -3.31 17.40
CA THR A 152 18.34 -2.41 18.54
C THR A 152 17.61 -1.07 18.35
N SER A 153 17.65 -0.55 17.13
CA SER A 153 17.10 0.77 16.78
C SER A 153 15.77 0.69 16.05
N ALA A 154 15.33 -0.50 15.65
CA ALA A 154 14.22 -0.72 14.71
C ALA A 154 14.43 0.01 13.36
N GLN A 155 15.67 0.33 12.99
CA GLN A 155 15.98 0.98 11.72
C GLN A 155 16.01 -0.07 10.61
N ILE A 156 15.37 0.23 9.47
CA ILE A 156 15.54 -0.56 8.26
C ILE A 156 16.89 -0.22 7.66
N THR A 157 17.71 -1.25 7.45
CA THR A 157 19.07 -1.13 6.94
C THR A 157 19.16 -1.52 5.46
N GLU A 158 18.24 -2.37 5.01
CA GLU A 158 18.22 -2.83 3.62
C GLU A 158 16.79 -3.11 3.14
N TYR A 159 16.51 -2.79 1.87
CA TYR A 159 15.28 -3.11 1.15
C TYR A 159 15.61 -3.48 -0.29
N VAL A 160 15.43 -4.75 -0.64
CA VAL A 160 15.87 -5.31 -1.93
C VAL A 160 14.67 -5.84 -2.71
N LYS A 161 14.55 -5.45 -3.98
CA LYS A 161 13.53 -6.01 -4.87
C LYS A 161 14.01 -7.37 -5.40
N ASN A 162 13.22 -8.42 -5.16
CA ASN A 162 13.51 -9.79 -5.60
C ASN A 162 14.89 -10.33 -5.17
N PRO A 163 15.22 -10.32 -3.87
CA PRO A 163 16.49 -10.90 -3.42
C PRO A 163 16.44 -12.43 -3.52
N PRO A 164 17.60 -13.11 -3.46
CA PRO A 164 17.63 -14.55 -3.29
C PRO A 164 16.92 -14.98 -2.00
N ARG A 165 16.22 -16.11 -2.02
CA ARG A 165 15.60 -16.67 -0.81
C ARG A 165 16.64 -16.96 0.26
N GLY A 166 16.26 -16.77 1.53
CA GLY A 166 17.12 -16.99 2.69
C GLY A 166 18.15 -15.88 2.96
N THR A 167 18.08 -14.75 2.25
CA THR A 167 19.00 -13.61 2.49
C THR A 167 18.44 -12.59 3.48
N HIS A 168 17.13 -12.55 3.67
CA HIS A 168 16.43 -11.65 4.57
C HIS A 168 15.42 -12.43 5.42
N GLU A 169 15.07 -11.90 6.57
CA GLU A 169 14.09 -12.52 7.48
C GLU A 169 12.72 -11.81 7.42
N TRP A 170 12.72 -10.53 7.08
CA TRP A 170 11.55 -9.66 7.11
C TRP A 170 11.06 -9.38 5.70
N ILE A 171 9.75 -9.15 5.58
CA ILE A 171 9.13 -8.70 4.34
C ILE A 171 8.39 -7.37 4.55
N ASP A 172 8.47 -6.48 3.55
CA ASP A 172 7.60 -5.32 3.44
C ASP A 172 6.14 -5.78 3.40
N TYR A 173 5.36 -5.32 4.39
CA TYR A 173 3.96 -5.72 4.58
C TYR A 173 3.00 -5.00 3.62
N GLY A 174 3.49 -4.02 2.86
CA GLY A 174 2.69 -3.28 1.89
C GLY A 174 1.92 -2.09 2.46
N ILE A 175 2.29 -1.59 3.64
CA ILE A 175 1.78 -0.33 4.18
C ILE A 175 2.90 0.48 4.85
N LEU A 176 2.99 1.76 4.50
CA LEU A 176 4.09 2.66 4.84
C LEU A 176 3.54 3.98 5.37
N ARG A 177 4.14 4.54 6.44
CA ARG A 177 3.97 5.96 6.79
C ARG A 177 5.11 6.76 6.19
N LEU A 178 4.77 7.74 5.38
CA LEU A 178 5.72 8.63 4.72
C LEU A 178 5.48 10.09 5.15
N THR A 179 6.43 10.95 4.85
CA THR A 179 6.36 12.38 5.13
C THR A 179 6.34 13.17 3.83
N ARG A 180 5.75 14.35 3.80
CA ARG A 180 5.85 15.24 2.63
C ARG A 180 7.32 15.55 2.30
N LYS A 181 8.18 15.65 3.30
CA LYS A 181 9.62 15.92 3.17
C LYS A 181 10.36 14.78 2.44
N SER A 182 9.89 13.53 2.57
CA SER A 182 10.52 12.39 1.89
C SER A 182 10.39 12.46 0.36
N PHE A 183 9.50 13.30 -0.17
CA PHE A 183 9.31 13.55 -1.60
C PHE A 183 10.03 14.80 -2.13
N SER A 184 10.83 15.50 -1.32
CA SER A 184 11.44 16.79 -1.70
C SER A 184 12.35 16.71 -2.93
N SER A 185 12.91 15.54 -3.24
CA SER A 185 13.76 15.31 -4.42
C SER A 185 13.01 14.73 -5.62
N ILE A 186 11.73 14.38 -5.48
CA ILE A 186 10.95 13.76 -6.54
C ILE A 186 10.49 14.81 -7.54
N LYS A 187 10.82 14.59 -8.81
CA LYS A 187 10.34 15.40 -9.93
C LYS A 187 9.18 14.69 -10.59
N ILE A 188 8.14 15.45 -10.94
CA ILE A 188 6.92 14.93 -11.57
C ILE A 188 6.95 14.98 -13.11
N ASP A 189 8.12 15.18 -13.69
CA ASP A 189 8.34 15.22 -15.14
C ASP A 189 8.64 13.86 -15.78
N MET A 190 8.83 12.83 -14.94
CA MET A 190 9.09 11.45 -15.36
C MET A 190 8.51 10.45 -14.35
N PRO A 191 8.21 9.21 -14.78
CA PRO A 191 7.75 8.16 -13.88
C PRO A 191 8.79 7.85 -12.80
N VAL A 192 8.37 7.89 -11.53
CA VAL A 192 9.22 7.54 -10.38
C VAL A 192 8.54 6.46 -9.53
N ASP A 193 9.27 5.39 -9.22
CA ASP A 193 8.81 4.32 -8.34
C ASP A 193 8.95 4.73 -6.87
N LEU A 194 7.98 4.35 -6.02
CA LEU A 194 8.00 4.61 -4.58
C LEU A 194 9.23 4.01 -3.89
N ARG A 195 9.79 2.95 -4.46
CA ARG A 195 11.05 2.35 -4.02
C ARG A 195 12.19 3.36 -3.92
N GLU A 196 12.25 4.36 -4.81
CA GLU A 196 13.30 5.39 -4.76
C GLU A 196 13.18 6.26 -3.51
N VAL A 197 11.96 6.60 -3.11
CA VAL A 197 11.70 7.29 -1.85
C VAL A 197 12.11 6.43 -0.67
N ILE A 198 11.70 5.15 -0.65
CA ILE A 198 12.06 4.20 0.42
C ILE A 198 13.57 4.11 0.59
N LEU A 199 14.30 3.85 -0.50
CA LEU A 199 15.77 3.72 -0.47
C LEU A 199 16.44 5.02 0.00
N SER A 200 15.94 6.17 -0.43
CA SER A 200 16.44 7.47 0.04
C SER A 200 16.25 7.64 1.55
N GLN A 201 15.09 7.24 2.10
CA GLN A 201 14.84 7.33 3.54
C GLN A 201 15.69 6.33 4.34
N ILE A 202 15.94 5.14 3.81
CA ILE A 202 16.85 4.16 4.40
C ILE A 202 18.28 4.73 4.43
N ALA A 203 18.78 5.25 3.32
CA ALA A 203 20.12 5.82 3.22
C ALA A 203 20.32 7.01 4.19
N ASN A 204 19.26 7.75 4.50
CA ASN A 204 19.28 8.86 5.45
C ASN A 204 19.02 8.43 6.91
N GLY A 205 18.89 7.12 7.19
CA GLY A 205 18.60 6.60 8.53
C GLY A 205 17.23 6.98 9.09
N ARG A 206 16.25 7.26 8.22
CA ARG A 206 14.91 7.77 8.59
C ARG A 206 13.78 6.77 8.37
N MET A 207 14.06 5.53 7.96
CA MET A 207 13.06 4.48 7.80
C MET A 207 13.08 3.54 8.99
N ARG A 208 11.97 3.50 9.73
CA ARG A 208 11.77 2.62 10.90
C ARG A 208 10.90 1.42 10.55
N ALA A 209 11.15 0.30 11.20
CA ALA A 209 10.33 -0.89 11.11
C ALA A 209 9.27 -0.91 12.22
N PHE A 210 8.02 -1.12 11.87
CA PHE A 210 6.94 -1.46 12.79
C PHE A 210 6.50 -2.89 12.50
N GLU A 211 6.65 -3.78 13.48
CA GLU A 211 6.38 -5.21 13.30
C GLU A 211 4.90 -5.52 13.43
N THR A 212 4.40 -6.40 12.56
CA THR A 212 3.10 -7.04 12.67
C THR A 212 3.26 -8.56 12.66
N ASN A 213 2.30 -9.26 13.28
CA ASN A 213 2.21 -10.72 13.23
C ASN A 213 1.07 -11.20 12.30
N GLU A 214 0.28 -10.27 11.76
CA GLU A 214 -0.82 -10.57 10.87
C GLU A 214 -0.29 -10.92 9.47
N LEU A 215 -0.90 -11.93 8.84
CA LEU A 215 -0.61 -12.25 7.45
C LEU A 215 -1.32 -11.26 6.51
N PHE A 216 -0.68 -10.96 5.41
CA PHE A 216 -1.30 -10.19 4.32
C PHE A 216 -1.79 -11.14 3.22
N TRP A 217 -2.76 -10.65 2.48
CA TRP A 217 -3.38 -11.35 1.35
C TRP A 217 -3.38 -10.41 0.14
N ASP A 218 -3.10 -10.90 -1.02
CA ASP A 218 -3.07 -10.09 -2.23
C ASP A 218 -3.69 -10.81 -3.41
N ILE A 219 -3.96 -10.05 -4.44
CA ILE A 219 -4.46 -10.54 -5.72
C ILE A 219 -3.45 -10.28 -6.84
N GLY A 220 -2.14 -10.32 -6.52
CA GLY A 220 -1.03 -9.99 -7.41
C GLY A 220 -0.89 -10.89 -8.61
N THR A 221 -1.25 -12.16 -8.45
CA THR A 221 -1.20 -13.22 -9.46
C THR A 221 -2.43 -14.11 -9.35
N PRO A 222 -2.78 -14.93 -10.37
CA PRO A 222 -3.90 -15.89 -10.29
C PRO A 222 -3.82 -16.81 -9.07
N ILE A 223 -2.63 -17.29 -8.73
CA ILE A 223 -2.41 -18.15 -7.55
C ILE A 223 -2.73 -17.40 -6.27
N ARG A 224 -2.20 -16.17 -6.10
CA ARG A 224 -2.46 -15.35 -4.91
C ARG A 224 -3.93 -14.95 -4.81
N HIS A 225 -4.58 -14.69 -5.94
CA HIS A 225 -6.02 -14.43 -6.00
C HIS A 225 -6.84 -15.62 -5.49
N ASP A 226 -6.48 -16.84 -5.90
CA ASP A 226 -7.13 -18.07 -5.42
C ASP A 226 -6.91 -18.29 -3.91
N GLU A 227 -5.69 -18.16 -3.42
CA GLU A 227 -5.36 -18.26 -2.00
C GLU A 227 -6.15 -17.23 -1.17
N THR A 228 -6.22 -15.98 -1.64
CA THR A 228 -7.00 -14.90 -1.02
C THR A 228 -8.50 -15.26 -0.99
N SER A 229 -9.04 -15.79 -2.09
CA SER A 229 -10.44 -16.21 -2.16
C SER A 229 -10.75 -17.33 -1.17
N GLN A 230 -9.86 -18.32 -1.04
CA GLN A 230 -10.02 -19.42 -0.08
C GLN A 230 -9.99 -18.92 1.36
N GLU A 231 -9.06 -18.01 1.68
CA GLU A 231 -8.97 -17.44 3.03
C GLU A 231 -10.20 -16.57 3.37
N PHE A 232 -10.70 -15.78 2.45
CA PHE A 232 -11.88 -14.95 2.69
C PHE A 232 -13.13 -15.80 2.90
N ARG A 233 -13.28 -16.95 2.18
CA ARG A 233 -14.32 -17.94 2.50
C ARG A 233 -14.13 -18.54 3.88
N ARG A 234 -12.91 -18.92 4.26
CA ARG A 234 -12.61 -19.50 5.58
C ARG A 234 -12.98 -18.53 6.71
N ARG A 235 -12.82 -17.22 6.48
CA ARG A 235 -13.20 -16.16 7.43
C ARG A 235 -14.69 -15.83 7.41
N GLY A 236 -15.45 -16.36 6.45
CA GLY A 236 -16.88 -16.06 6.31
C GLY A 236 -17.15 -14.65 5.76
N TRP A 237 -16.22 -14.10 4.98
CA TRP A 237 -16.38 -12.78 4.36
C TRP A 237 -17.05 -12.87 2.98
N ILE A 238 -17.00 -14.04 2.35
CA ILE A 238 -17.65 -14.38 1.07
C ILE A 238 -18.26 -15.80 1.14
#